data_2426bab7645f8fa1607f606abbf678ff
#
_entry.id   2426bab7645f8fa1607f606abbf678ff
#
_cell.length_a   1.000
_cell.length_b   1.000
_cell.length_c   1.000
_cell.angle_alpha   90.00
_cell.angle_beta   90.00
_cell.angle_gamma   90.00
#
_symmetry.space_group_name_H-M   'P 1'
#
loop_
_entity.id
_entity.type
_entity.pdbx_description
1 polymer ?
#
loop_
_entity_poly.entity_id
_entity_poly.type
_entity_poly.pdbx_seq_one_letter_code
_entity_poly.pdbx_strand_id
1 'polypeptide(L)'
;MSGNYFLIPPLPLSTHEGNYKKAIVALGLADVPADERIRALMETPAHELASCLPPSIIAAPAIDGDIVVEYPTFQDLANPNSHQPKGKFWCQELLIGDSQMDGNIIRVLMPGAEVSCAERFIDILETTLQPYPGLANKILQQYSISRDISDDQAFSHILEYFNDIAFFMPTLATAQGWAGKAFVYYFNQGNPWDGPSKGRAGHLLDVVYLFQNFREYLTADQQALSQSMAMDFLKFCHGQSPWRPVQSTRFEEGFHARVFGSRDGCNGDVRDVSYPFGDEGDRRSTLWEGACQASLDELLKVFHLFRGY
;
A
#
# COMPACT_ATOMS: atom_id res chain seq x y z
N MET A 1 -1.21 6.59 5.93
CA MET A 1 -1.74 6.83 4.57
C MET A 1 -2.05 5.48 3.96
N SER A 2 -3.22 5.34 3.35
CA SER A 2 -3.67 4.07 2.76
C SER A 2 -3.29 3.96 1.28
N GLY A 3 -2.07 4.24 0.92
CA GLY A 3 -1.54 4.12 -0.44
C GLY A 3 -0.11 4.63 -0.52
N ASN A 4 0.62 4.16 -1.53
CA ASN A 4 2.00 4.52 -1.76
C ASN A 4 2.33 4.45 -3.27
N TYR A 5 3.56 4.79 -3.63
CA TYR A 5 4.05 4.83 -5.01
C TYR A 5 3.93 3.50 -5.77
N PHE A 6 3.98 2.37 -5.06
CA PHE A 6 4.00 1.05 -5.69
C PHE A 6 2.59 0.53 -6.00
N LEU A 7 1.59 0.95 -5.23
CA LEU A 7 0.19 0.62 -5.52
C LEU A 7 -0.34 1.40 -6.72
N ILE A 8 -0.11 2.71 -6.73
CA ILE A 8 -0.51 3.61 -7.82
C ILE A 8 0.75 4.35 -8.28
N PRO A 9 1.53 3.72 -9.19
CA PRO A 9 2.78 4.30 -9.65
C PRO A 9 2.54 5.62 -10.37
N PRO A 10 3.41 6.62 -10.17
CA PRO A 10 3.36 7.83 -10.97
C PRO A 10 3.61 7.50 -12.45
N LEU A 11 2.85 8.12 -13.32
CA LEU A 11 2.85 7.84 -14.75
C LEU A 11 3.50 8.98 -15.54
N PRO A 12 4.13 8.69 -16.69
CA PRO A 12 4.69 9.74 -17.54
C PRO A 12 3.60 10.67 -18.11
N LEU A 13 3.96 11.91 -18.38
CA LEU A 13 3.05 12.91 -18.93
C LEU A 13 2.36 12.46 -20.22
N SER A 14 3.03 11.65 -21.04
CA SER A 14 2.43 11.09 -22.27
C SER A 14 1.21 10.20 -21.99
N THR A 15 1.22 9.47 -20.88
CA THR A 15 0.05 8.67 -20.44
C THR A 15 -1.09 9.58 -20.00
N HIS A 16 -0.79 10.65 -19.26
CA HIS A 16 -1.79 11.64 -18.84
C HIS A 16 -2.37 12.40 -20.03
N GLU A 17 -1.57 12.69 -21.05
CA GLU A 17 -2.07 13.24 -22.30
C GLU A 17 -3.00 12.26 -23.03
N GLY A 18 -2.68 10.98 -23.04
CA GLY A 18 -3.58 9.92 -23.52
C GLY A 18 -4.90 9.88 -22.76
N ASN A 19 -4.85 9.98 -21.43
CA ASN A 19 -6.04 10.06 -20.58
C ASN A 19 -6.87 11.31 -20.88
N TYR A 20 -6.23 12.46 -21.04
CA TYR A 20 -6.90 13.70 -21.45
C TYR A 20 -7.64 13.54 -22.79
N LYS A 21 -6.99 12.95 -23.80
CA LYS A 21 -7.63 12.69 -25.11
C LYS A 21 -8.86 11.79 -24.98
N LYS A 22 -8.79 10.74 -24.15
CA LYS A 22 -9.95 9.89 -23.87
C LYS A 22 -11.08 10.67 -23.18
N ALA A 23 -10.74 11.52 -22.21
CA ALA A 23 -11.71 12.32 -21.48
C ALA A 23 -12.44 13.31 -22.39
N ILE A 24 -11.73 14.07 -23.22
CA ILE A 24 -12.36 15.04 -24.12
C ILE A 24 -13.25 14.37 -25.18
N VAL A 25 -12.89 13.16 -25.63
CA VAL A 25 -13.75 12.38 -26.53
C VAL A 25 -15.03 11.95 -25.81
N ALA A 26 -14.90 11.42 -24.59
CA ALA A 26 -16.06 10.98 -23.79
C ALA A 26 -17.04 12.11 -23.45
N LEU A 27 -16.52 13.34 -23.32
CA LEU A 27 -17.30 14.55 -23.03
C LEU A 27 -17.80 15.27 -24.30
N GLY A 28 -17.53 14.74 -25.50
CA GLY A 28 -17.91 15.39 -26.75
C GLY A 28 -17.15 16.67 -27.07
N LEU A 29 -15.98 16.88 -26.48
CA LEU A 29 -15.17 18.09 -26.60
C LEU A 29 -14.01 17.97 -27.61
N ALA A 30 -13.94 16.88 -28.39
CA ALA A 30 -12.80 16.60 -29.25
C ALA A 30 -12.56 17.69 -30.32
N ASP A 31 -13.63 18.23 -30.92
CA ASP A 31 -13.59 19.22 -31.97
C ASP A 31 -13.69 20.67 -31.45
N VAL A 32 -13.72 20.88 -30.15
CA VAL A 32 -13.79 22.19 -29.50
C VAL A 32 -12.38 22.79 -29.39
N PRO A 33 -12.16 24.11 -29.61
CA PRO A 33 -10.87 24.76 -29.39
C PRO A 33 -10.31 24.57 -27.98
N ALA A 34 -8.98 24.56 -27.82
CA ALA A 34 -8.32 24.17 -26.57
C ALA A 34 -8.71 25.05 -25.36
N ASP A 35 -8.84 26.36 -25.55
CA ASP A 35 -9.26 27.34 -24.54
C ASP A 35 -10.71 27.15 -24.09
N GLU A 36 -11.58 26.81 -25.02
CA GLU A 36 -12.97 26.48 -24.76
C GLU A 36 -13.11 25.13 -24.06
N ARG A 37 -12.27 24.13 -24.42
CA ARG A 37 -12.23 22.83 -23.73
C ARG A 37 -11.87 22.96 -22.26
N ILE A 38 -10.85 23.77 -21.95
CA ILE A 38 -10.43 24.02 -20.56
C ILE A 38 -11.59 24.63 -19.77
N ARG A 39 -12.28 25.62 -20.36
CA ARG A 39 -13.43 26.25 -19.72
C ARG A 39 -14.55 25.25 -19.50
N ALA A 40 -14.92 24.45 -20.50
CA ALA A 40 -15.95 23.44 -20.40
C ALA A 40 -15.64 22.40 -19.30
N LEU A 41 -14.37 21.95 -19.21
CA LEU A 41 -13.94 21.03 -18.14
C LEU A 41 -14.05 21.65 -16.74
N MET A 42 -13.69 22.91 -16.59
CA MET A 42 -13.78 23.64 -15.32
C MET A 42 -15.23 23.92 -14.90
N GLU A 43 -16.15 24.08 -15.85
CA GLU A 43 -17.56 24.35 -15.62
C GLU A 43 -18.38 23.05 -15.43
N THR A 44 -17.87 21.89 -15.87
CA THR A 44 -18.56 20.62 -15.73
C THR A 44 -18.60 20.20 -14.24
N PRO A 45 -19.78 19.92 -13.69
CA PRO A 45 -19.92 19.45 -12.31
C PRO A 45 -19.09 18.16 -12.08
N ALA A 46 -18.40 18.08 -10.94
CA ALA A 46 -17.47 16.97 -10.64
C ALA A 46 -18.13 15.58 -10.73
N HIS A 47 -19.39 15.44 -10.35
CA HIS A 47 -20.11 14.17 -10.41
C HIS A 47 -20.46 13.79 -11.87
N GLU A 48 -20.74 14.74 -12.75
CA GLU A 48 -20.97 14.50 -14.17
C GLU A 48 -19.64 14.11 -14.84
N LEU A 49 -18.57 14.86 -14.56
CA LEU A 49 -17.23 14.52 -15.04
C LEU A 49 -16.87 13.08 -14.66
N ALA A 50 -17.00 12.70 -13.38
CA ALA A 50 -16.68 11.36 -12.90
C ALA A 50 -17.51 10.25 -13.60
N SER A 51 -18.80 10.51 -13.86
CA SER A 51 -19.69 9.52 -14.49
C SER A 51 -19.44 9.34 -16.00
N CYS A 52 -18.94 10.38 -16.68
CA CYS A 52 -18.65 10.35 -18.12
C CYS A 52 -17.26 9.76 -18.44
N LEU A 53 -16.34 9.72 -17.48
CA LEU A 53 -14.98 9.23 -17.75
C LEU A 53 -14.96 7.72 -17.97
N PRO A 54 -14.31 7.22 -19.03
CA PRO A 54 -14.18 5.79 -19.24
C PRO A 54 -13.31 5.13 -18.14
N PRO A 55 -13.63 3.88 -17.73
CA PRO A 55 -12.86 3.15 -16.71
C PRO A 55 -11.39 2.95 -17.07
N SER A 56 -11.02 3.10 -18.34
CA SER A 56 -9.64 3.00 -18.81
C SER A 56 -8.78 4.25 -18.50
N ILE A 57 -9.36 5.28 -17.89
CA ILE A 57 -8.60 6.43 -17.40
C ILE A 57 -8.07 6.11 -16.01
N ILE A 58 -6.76 6.08 -15.87
CA ILE A 58 -6.08 5.84 -14.60
C ILE A 58 -5.74 7.19 -13.95
N ALA A 59 -6.38 7.47 -12.82
CA ALA A 59 -6.04 8.61 -11.98
C ALA A 59 -4.81 8.26 -11.15
N ALA A 60 -3.64 8.74 -11.55
CA ALA A 60 -2.36 8.52 -10.87
C ALA A 60 -1.56 9.81 -10.79
N PRO A 61 -0.57 9.93 -9.88
CA PRO A 61 0.39 11.03 -9.91
C PRO A 61 1.13 11.08 -11.25
N ALA A 62 1.55 12.28 -11.66
CA ALA A 62 2.35 12.46 -12.87
C ALA A 62 3.84 12.56 -12.53
N ILE A 63 4.69 11.97 -13.37
CA ILE A 63 6.12 12.27 -13.37
C ILE A 63 6.27 13.61 -14.11
N ASP A 64 6.32 14.70 -13.36
CA ASP A 64 6.35 16.08 -13.87
C ASP A 64 7.75 16.68 -13.96
N GLY A 65 8.75 15.99 -13.39
CA GLY A 65 10.15 16.45 -13.34
C GLY A 65 10.41 17.52 -12.27
N ASP A 66 9.41 17.94 -11.51
CA ASP A 66 9.52 18.94 -10.43
C ASP A 66 9.21 18.32 -9.05
N ILE A 67 7.96 18.00 -8.78
CA ILE A 67 7.53 17.37 -7.50
C ILE A 67 7.84 15.87 -7.54
N VAL A 68 7.42 15.20 -8.60
CA VAL A 68 7.70 13.78 -8.85
C VAL A 68 8.69 13.68 -10.02
N VAL A 69 9.96 13.51 -9.70
CA VAL A 69 11.04 13.51 -10.70
C VAL A 69 11.09 12.19 -11.46
N GLU A 70 10.94 11.10 -10.74
CA GLU A 70 11.02 9.74 -11.27
C GLU A 70 10.26 8.74 -10.38
N TYR A 71 10.12 7.52 -10.84
CA TYR A 71 9.58 6.41 -10.06
C TYR A 71 10.61 5.97 -9.01
N PRO A 72 10.31 6.05 -7.70
CA PRO A 72 11.25 5.64 -6.67
C PRO A 72 11.35 4.11 -6.61
N THR A 73 12.56 3.61 -6.34
CA THR A 73 12.82 2.20 -6.07
C THR A 73 12.81 1.90 -4.57
N PHE A 74 12.73 0.64 -4.19
CA PHE A 74 12.93 0.24 -2.79
C PHE A 74 14.31 0.65 -2.28
N GLN A 75 15.32 0.58 -3.14
CA GLN A 75 16.68 1.04 -2.81
C GLN A 75 16.68 2.55 -2.47
N ASP A 76 15.93 3.36 -3.20
CA ASP A 76 15.79 4.79 -2.90
C ASP A 76 15.08 5.02 -1.57
N LEU A 77 14.00 4.27 -1.33
CA LEU A 77 13.25 4.38 -0.08
C LEU A 77 14.12 4.01 1.13
N ALA A 78 14.85 2.90 1.06
CA ALA A 78 15.65 2.38 2.17
C ALA A 78 16.99 3.11 2.39
N ASN A 79 17.46 3.89 1.42
CA ASN A 79 18.74 4.60 1.51
C ASN A 79 18.53 6.03 2.07
N PRO A 80 19.03 6.37 3.28
CA PRO A 80 18.87 7.70 3.85
C PRO A 80 19.60 8.80 3.05
N ASN A 81 20.54 8.43 2.18
CA ASN A 81 21.28 9.36 1.34
C ASN A 81 20.70 9.47 -0.08
N SER A 82 19.68 8.70 -0.43
CA SER A 82 19.00 8.84 -1.73
C SER A 82 18.30 10.17 -1.83
N HIS A 83 18.35 10.77 -3.01
CA HIS A 83 17.64 12.01 -3.32
C HIS A 83 16.13 11.80 -3.53
N GLN A 84 15.65 10.56 -3.48
CA GLN A 84 14.25 10.20 -3.62
C GLN A 84 13.70 9.51 -2.35
N PRO A 85 12.49 9.80 -1.93
CA PRO A 85 11.68 10.98 -2.31
C PRO A 85 12.25 12.27 -1.71
N LYS A 86 12.13 13.38 -2.40
CA LYS A 86 12.66 14.69 -1.97
C LYS A 86 12.24 15.11 -0.55
N GLY A 87 11.09 14.65 -0.08
CA GLY A 87 10.58 14.91 1.27
C GLY A 87 11.54 14.54 2.41
N LYS A 88 12.41 13.55 2.20
CA LYS A 88 13.41 13.11 3.20
C LYS A 88 14.34 14.24 3.70
N PHE A 89 14.60 15.26 2.87
CA PHE A 89 15.56 16.32 3.20
C PHE A 89 15.00 17.44 4.05
N TRP A 90 13.69 17.65 4.00
CA TRP A 90 13.06 18.76 4.72
C TRP A 90 12.03 18.31 5.77
N CYS A 91 11.49 17.12 5.63
CA CYS A 91 10.53 16.58 6.59
C CYS A 91 11.30 15.84 7.70
N GLN A 92 11.30 16.43 8.90
CA GLN A 92 12.07 15.92 10.04
C GLN A 92 11.43 14.70 10.71
N GLU A 93 10.12 14.57 10.63
CA GLU A 93 9.38 13.52 11.31
C GLU A 93 8.37 12.89 10.35
N LEU A 94 8.30 11.57 10.36
CA LEU A 94 7.38 10.77 9.56
C LEU A 94 6.56 9.86 10.47
N LEU A 95 5.25 9.83 10.30
CA LEU A 95 4.38 8.81 10.85
C LEU A 95 3.82 8.00 9.69
N ILE A 96 4.12 6.71 9.66
CA ILE A 96 3.81 5.81 8.54
C ILE A 96 3.37 4.44 9.07
N GLY A 97 2.50 3.76 8.36
CA GLY A 97 2.07 2.42 8.72
C GLY A 97 1.25 1.76 7.64
N ASP A 98 0.81 0.55 7.91
CA ASP A 98 -0.06 -0.26 7.07
C ASP A 98 -1.17 -0.94 7.89
N SER A 99 -2.20 -1.39 7.20
CA SER A 99 -3.20 -2.29 7.78
C SER A 99 -2.83 -3.74 7.51
N GLN A 100 -3.26 -4.66 8.36
CA GLN A 100 -2.96 -6.09 8.27
C GLN A 100 -3.22 -6.67 6.86
N MET A 101 -4.24 -6.15 6.16
CA MET A 101 -4.67 -6.66 4.86
C MET A 101 -5.09 -5.51 3.92
N ASP A 102 -4.25 -4.51 3.73
CA ASP A 102 -4.46 -3.46 2.73
C ASP A 102 -4.61 -4.04 1.31
N GLY A 103 -3.96 -5.17 1.03
CA GLY A 103 -4.02 -5.87 -0.25
C GLY A 103 -5.43 -6.28 -0.68
N ASN A 104 -6.43 -6.29 0.21
CA ASN A 104 -7.81 -6.61 -0.15
C ASN A 104 -8.43 -5.61 -1.14
N ILE A 105 -7.93 -4.38 -1.22
CA ILE A 105 -8.36 -3.39 -2.21
C ILE A 105 -8.13 -3.85 -3.65
N ILE A 106 -7.14 -4.70 -3.87
CA ILE A 106 -6.83 -5.23 -5.21
C ILE A 106 -8.03 -6.01 -5.78
N ARG A 107 -8.82 -6.69 -4.93
CA ARG A 107 -10.07 -7.36 -5.34
C ARG A 107 -11.07 -6.38 -5.97
N VAL A 108 -11.11 -5.15 -5.49
CA VAL A 108 -11.98 -4.09 -6.02
C VAL A 108 -11.37 -3.44 -7.27
N LEU A 109 -10.05 -3.26 -7.28
CA LEU A 109 -9.34 -2.62 -8.40
C LEU A 109 -9.20 -3.53 -9.63
N MET A 110 -9.30 -4.86 -9.44
CA MET A 110 -9.10 -5.87 -10.48
C MET A 110 -10.23 -6.91 -10.48
N PRO A 111 -11.47 -6.52 -10.80
CA PRO A 111 -12.58 -7.48 -10.87
C PRO A 111 -12.31 -8.56 -11.93
N GLY A 112 -12.52 -9.83 -11.56
CA GLY A 112 -12.23 -10.97 -12.41
C GLY A 112 -10.77 -11.46 -12.39
N ALA A 113 -9.90 -10.83 -11.60
CA ALA A 113 -8.50 -11.24 -11.49
C ALA A 113 -8.30 -12.60 -10.79
N GLU A 114 -9.34 -13.10 -10.13
CA GLU A 114 -9.36 -14.41 -9.48
C GLU A 114 -9.36 -15.58 -10.47
N VAL A 115 -9.84 -15.39 -11.69
CA VAL A 115 -9.92 -16.46 -12.69
C VAL A 115 -8.53 -16.94 -13.12
N SER A 116 -8.25 -18.21 -12.95
CA SER A 116 -6.95 -18.86 -13.23
C SER A 116 -5.78 -18.12 -12.60
N CYS A 117 -6.00 -17.50 -11.44
CA CYS A 117 -5.02 -16.62 -10.80
C CYS A 117 -3.80 -17.38 -10.28
N ALA A 118 -3.95 -18.61 -9.80
CA ALA A 118 -2.85 -19.44 -9.31
C ALA A 118 -1.81 -19.69 -10.42
N GLU A 119 -2.26 -20.22 -11.56
CA GLU A 119 -1.38 -20.52 -12.68
C GLU A 119 -0.66 -19.26 -13.19
N ARG A 120 -1.44 -18.20 -13.43
CA ARG A 120 -0.89 -16.92 -13.89
C ARG A 120 0.14 -16.34 -12.91
N PHE A 121 -0.13 -16.35 -11.60
CA PHE A 121 0.79 -15.84 -10.59
C PHE A 121 2.07 -16.67 -10.54
N ILE A 122 1.96 -18.00 -10.53
CA ILE A 122 3.09 -18.92 -10.49
C ILE A 122 3.97 -18.71 -11.73
N ASP A 123 3.41 -18.64 -12.93
CA ASP A 123 4.17 -18.43 -14.16
C ASP A 123 4.91 -17.09 -14.17
N ILE A 124 4.28 -16.02 -13.71
CA ILE A 124 4.92 -14.70 -13.57
C ILE A 124 6.06 -14.76 -12.53
N LEU A 125 5.80 -15.36 -11.37
CA LEU A 125 6.77 -15.46 -10.29
C LEU A 125 8.00 -16.27 -10.72
N GLU A 126 7.79 -17.46 -11.30
CA GLU A 126 8.86 -18.34 -11.77
C GLU A 126 9.68 -17.68 -12.89
N THR A 127 9.01 -17.00 -13.83
CA THR A 127 9.69 -16.28 -14.92
C THR A 127 10.51 -15.12 -14.39
N THR A 128 9.93 -14.31 -13.50
CA THR A 128 10.61 -13.12 -12.94
C THR A 128 11.81 -13.53 -12.08
N LEU A 129 11.66 -14.59 -11.30
CA LEU A 129 12.68 -15.05 -10.35
C LEU A 129 13.56 -16.18 -10.91
N GLN A 130 13.49 -16.48 -12.19
CA GLN A 130 14.33 -17.49 -12.85
C GLN A 130 15.84 -17.30 -12.58
N PRO A 131 16.41 -16.08 -12.49
CA PRO A 131 17.80 -15.88 -12.15
C PRO A 131 18.17 -16.24 -10.69
N TYR A 132 17.18 -16.47 -9.81
CA TYR A 132 17.36 -16.66 -8.37
C TYR A 132 16.89 -18.07 -7.94
N PRO A 133 17.74 -19.11 -8.06
CA PRO A 133 17.34 -20.50 -7.86
C PRO A 133 16.68 -20.74 -6.49
N GLY A 134 15.50 -21.38 -6.49
CA GLY A 134 14.78 -21.78 -5.30
C GLY A 134 13.94 -20.66 -4.63
N LEU A 135 14.13 -19.39 -5.00
CA LEU A 135 13.43 -18.29 -4.36
C LEU A 135 11.92 -18.31 -4.68
N ALA A 136 11.54 -18.58 -5.93
CA ALA A 136 10.13 -18.71 -6.32
C ALA A 136 9.44 -19.80 -5.48
N ASN A 137 10.05 -20.99 -5.38
CA ASN A 137 9.49 -22.09 -4.58
C ASN A 137 9.36 -21.74 -3.09
N LYS A 138 10.35 -21.03 -2.51
CA LYS A 138 10.29 -20.57 -1.12
C LYS A 138 9.10 -19.64 -0.90
N ILE A 139 8.87 -18.69 -1.82
CA ILE A 139 7.73 -17.77 -1.77
C ILE A 139 6.40 -18.53 -1.91
N LEU A 140 6.27 -19.39 -2.93
CA LEU A 140 5.05 -20.18 -3.13
C LEU A 140 4.68 -21.01 -1.90
N GLN A 141 5.67 -21.66 -1.29
CA GLN A 141 5.48 -22.43 -0.06
C GLN A 141 5.03 -21.54 1.09
N GLN A 142 5.68 -20.40 1.29
CA GLN A 142 5.41 -19.50 2.41
C GLN A 142 4.02 -18.87 2.32
N TYR A 143 3.57 -18.56 1.10
CA TYR A 143 2.23 -18.02 0.86
C TYR A 143 1.18 -19.10 0.58
N SER A 144 1.55 -20.39 0.66
CA SER A 144 0.65 -21.53 0.40
C SER A 144 -0.05 -21.46 -0.95
N ILE A 145 0.68 -21.01 -1.99
CA ILE A 145 0.17 -20.90 -3.37
C ILE A 145 0.62 -22.12 -4.15
N SER A 146 -0.33 -22.86 -4.73
CA SER A 146 -0.05 -23.98 -5.63
C SER A 146 -1.10 -24.06 -6.73
N ARG A 147 -0.81 -24.84 -7.78
CA ARG A 147 -1.75 -25.05 -8.90
C ARG A 147 -2.97 -25.91 -8.54
N ASP A 148 -2.92 -26.60 -7.38
CA ASP A 148 -3.94 -27.57 -6.95
C ASP A 148 -5.02 -26.96 -6.04
N ILE A 149 -4.89 -25.69 -5.63
CA ILE A 149 -5.88 -25.00 -4.81
C ILE A 149 -6.91 -24.28 -5.67
N SER A 150 -8.10 -24.03 -5.13
CA SER A 150 -9.14 -23.28 -5.82
C SER A 150 -8.72 -21.84 -6.12
N ASP A 151 -9.25 -21.25 -7.20
CA ASP A 151 -8.99 -19.86 -7.58
C ASP A 151 -9.26 -18.87 -6.44
N ASP A 152 -10.32 -19.08 -5.66
CA ASP A 152 -10.66 -18.20 -4.54
C ASP A 152 -9.62 -18.28 -3.39
N GLN A 153 -9.16 -19.48 -3.06
CA GLN A 153 -8.08 -19.69 -2.09
C GLN A 153 -6.77 -19.10 -2.62
N ALA A 154 -6.41 -19.41 -3.86
CA ALA A 154 -5.22 -18.88 -4.50
C ALA A 154 -5.21 -17.35 -4.50
N PHE A 155 -6.32 -16.74 -4.90
CA PHE A 155 -6.43 -15.29 -4.94
C PHE A 155 -6.28 -14.65 -3.55
N SER A 156 -6.85 -15.28 -2.51
CA SER A 156 -6.68 -14.82 -1.13
C SER A 156 -5.21 -14.84 -0.70
N HIS A 157 -4.46 -15.89 -1.03
CA HIS A 157 -3.03 -16.02 -0.73
C HIS A 157 -2.18 -15.06 -1.59
N ILE A 158 -2.52 -14.85 -2.84
CA ILE A 158 -1.88 -13.86 -3.73
C ILE A 158 -2.08 -12.44 -3.19
N LEU A 159 -3.28 -12.12 -2.68
CA LEU A 159 -3.53 -10.83 -2.04
C LEU A 159 -2.66 -10.63 -0.78
N GLU A 160 -2.30 -11.70 -0.05
CA GLU A 160 -1.36 -11.61 1.06
C GLU A 160 0.07 -11.27 0.58
N TYR A 161 0.52 -11.88 -0.53
CA TYR A 161 1.78 -11.50 -1.16
C TYR A 161 1.76 -10.04 -1.62
N PHE A 162 0.68 -9.61 -2.28
CA PHE A 162 0.53 -8.23 -2.73
C PHE A 162 0.48 -7.24 -1.56
N ASN A 163 -0.20 -7.62 -0.47
CA ASN A 163 -0.18 -6.84 0.77
C ASN A 163 1.24 -6.62 1.28
N ASP A 164 2.01 -7.68 1.37
CA ASP A 164 3.32 -7.60 1.95
C ASP A 164 4.31 -6.84 1.04
N ILE A 165 4.28 -7.08 -0.28
CA ILE A 165 5.25 -6.42 -1.18
C ILE A 165 4.85 -4.98 -1.54
N ALA A 166 3.57 -4.66 -1.65
CA ALA A 166 3.11 -3.35 -2.15
C ALA A 166 2.62 -2.39 -1.06
N PHE A 167 2.43 -2.84 0.19
CA PHE A 167 2.02 -1.99 1.32
C PHE A 167 3.01 -2.07 2.48
N PHE A 168 3.28 -3.28 2.98
CA PHE A 168 4.12 -3.46 4.15
C PHE A 168 5.60 -3.15 3.88
N MET A 169 6.22 -3.75 2.85
CA MET A 169 7.63 -3.52 2.52
C MET A 169 7.95 -2.05 2.20
N PRO A 170 7.11 -1.29 1.47
CA PRO A 170 7.33 0.15 1.30
C PRO A 170 7.32 0.93 2.60
N THR A 171 6.47 0.55 3.56
CA THR A 171 6.45 1.16 4.91
C THR A 171 7.77 0.94 5.62
N LEU A 172 8.28 -0.29 5.63
CA LEU A 172 9.58 -0.61 6.25
C LEU A 172 10.75 0.09 5.55
N ALA A 173 10.81 0.01 4.22
CA ALA A 173 11.89 0.63 3.45
C ALA A 173 11.92 2.15 3.66
N THR A 174 10.75 2.79 3.67
CA THR A 174 10.66 4.23 3.94
C THR A 174 11.12 4.58 5.35
N ALA A 175 10.69 3.82 6.36
CA ALA A 175 11.10 4.04 7.74
C ALA A 175 12.61 3.82 7.94
N GLN A 176 13.19 2.81 7.28
CA GLN A 176 14.62 2.53 7.31
C GLN A 176 15.44 3.67 6.72
N GLY A 177 15.01 4.20 5.57
CA GLY A 177 15.73 5.25 4.86
C GLY A 177 15.34 6.67 5.27
N TRP A 178 14.52 6.86 6.32
CA TRP A 178 14.17 8.20 6.78
C TRP A 178 15.29 8.80 7.61
N ALA A 179 15.84 9.95 7.18
CA ALA A 179 16.95 10.58 7.86
C ALA A 179 16.58 11.18 9.22
N GLY A 180 15.33 11.55 9.40
CA GLY A 180 14.76 12.08 10.66
C GLY A 180 14.15 10.98 11.53
N LYS A 181 13.12 11.32 12.31
CA LYS A 181 12.39 10.36 13.13
C LYS A 181 11.29 9.70 12.32
N ALA A 182 11.26 8.38 12.25
CA ALA A 182 10.17 7.61 11.68
C ALA A 182 9.39 6.87 12.79
N PHE A 183 8.09 7.11 12.85
CA PHE A 183 7.16 6.43 13.74
C PHE A 183 6.33 5.45 12.93
N VAL A 184 6.53 4.14 13.19
CA VAL A 184 5.84 3.08 12.44
C VAL A 184 4.64 2.58 13.25
N TYR A 185 3.51 2.34 12.57
CA TYR A 185 2.37 1.64 13.17
C TYR A 185 1.89 0.49 12.29
N TYR A 186 1.26 -0.49 12.93
CA TYR A 186 0.53 -1.58 12.30
C TYR A 186 -0.91 -1.56 12.80
N PHE A 187 -1.86 -1.53 11.88
CA PHE A 187 -3.27 -1.58 12.23
C PHE A 187 -3.80 -3.00 11.98
N ASN A 188 -4.02 -3.74 13.08
CA ASN A 188 -4.44 -5.13 13.07
C ASN A 188 -5.84 -5.35 13.65
N GLN A 189 -6.58 -4.28 13.98
CA GLN A 189 -7.94 -4.40 14.47
C GLN A 189 -8.87 -4.87 13.36
N GLY A 190 -9.44 -6.06 13.53
CA GLY A 190 -10.33 -6.65 12.54
C GLY A 190 -11.61 -5.88 12.33
N ASN A 191 -12.10 -5.92 11.09
CA ASN A 191 -13.37 -5.34 10.68
C ASN A 191 -14.53 -6.03 11.44
N PRO A 192 -15.33 -5.28 12.23
CA PRO A 192 -16.46 -5.85 12.96
C PRO A 192 -17.69 -6.12 12.09
N TRP A 193 -17.78 -5.50 10.92
CA TRP A 193 -18.96 -5.57 10.07
C TRP A 193 -19.01 -6.82 9.20
N ASP A 194 -20.20 -7.28 8.87
CA ASP A 194 -20.41 -8.41 7.97
C ASP A 194 -19.92 -8.09 6.55
N GLY A 195 -19.33 -9.10 5.93
CA GLY A 195 -18.79 -9.01 4.57
C GLY A 195 -17.52 -9.81 4.38
N PRO A 196 -16.92 -9.76 3.17
CA PRO A 196 -15.73 -10.57 2.81
C PRO A 196 -14.48 -10.27 3.66
N SER A 197 -14.41 -9.09 4.26
CA SER A 197 -13.27 -8.67 5.09
C SER A 197 -13.56 -8.70 6.59
N LYS A 198 -14.65 -9.36 7.04
CA LYS A 198 -14.97 -9.49 8.46
C LYS A 198 -13.82 -10.16 9.21
N GLY A 199 -13.43 -9.58 10.35
CA GLY A 199 -12.34 -10.09 11.19
C GLY A 199 -10.95 -9.76 10.70
N ARG A 200 -10.76 -9.11 9.53
CA ARG A 200 -9.45 -8.67 9.03
C ARG A 200 -9.36 -7.14 8.96
N ALA A 201 -8.21 -6.59 9.29
CA ALA A 201 -7.97 -5.14 9.17
C ALA A 201 -7.68 -4.81 7.70
N GLY A 202 -8.75 -4.51 6.95
CA GLY A 202 -8.68 -4.21 5.53
C GLY A 202 -8.31 -2.75 5.24
N HIS A 203 -8.14 -2.47 3.96
CA HIS A 203 -7.79 -1.15 3.43
C HIS A 203 -8.76 -0.06 3.90
N LEU A 204 -8.22 1.07 4.36
CA LEU A 204 -8.93 2.23 4.91
C LEU A 204 -9.60 2.01 6.28
N LEU A 205 -9.55 0.82 6.87
CA LEU A 205 -10.17 0.61 8.17
C LEU A 205 -9.45 1.40 9.28
N ASP A 206 -8.15 1.56 9.19
CA ASP A 206 -7.35 2.43 10.06
C ASP A 206 -7.84 3.89 10.05
N VAL A 207 -8.22 4.38 8.86
CA VAL A 207 -8.78 5.74 8.69
C VAL A 207 -10.14 5.86 9.38
N VAL A 208 -10.99 4.82 9.28
CA VAL A 208 -12.29 4.78 9.96
C VAL A 208 -12.11 4.90 11.48
N TYR A 209 -11.15 4.15 12.04
CA TYR A 209 -10.85 4.19 13.47
C TYR A 209 -10.20 5.51 13.88
N LEU A 210 -9.23 6.00 13.12
CA LEU A 210 -8.53 7.27 13.38
C LEU A 210 -9.49 8.45 13.49
N PHE A 211 -10.43 8.56 12.56
CA PHE A 211 -11.43 9.63 12.56
C PHE A 211 -12.68 9.32 13.38
N GLN A 212 -12.72 8.16 14.06
CA GLN A 212 -13.84 7.70 14.90
C GLN A 212 -15.18 7.66 14.14
N ASN A 213 -15.13 7.43 12.84
CA ASN A 213 -16.29 7.21 12.02
C ASN A 213 -17.00 5.92 12.46
N PHE A 214 -18.33 5.92 12.44
CA PHE A 214 -19.15 4.76 12.81
C PHE A 214 -18.90 4.25 14.24
N ARG A 215 -18.47 5.14 15.15
CA ARG A 215 -18.15 4.81 16.54
C ARG A 215 -19.29 4.09 17.26
N GLU A 216 -20.53 4.44 16.97
CA GLU A 216 -21.75 3.84 17.55
C GLU A 216 -21.91 2.35 17.25
N TYR A 217 -21.25 1.83 16.22
CA TYR A 217 -21.26 0.42 15.84
C TYR A 217 -20.06 -0.38 16.38
N LEU A 218 -19.15 0.27 17.09
CA LEU A 218 -17.98 -0.35 17.68
C LEU A 218 -18.24 -0.79 19.10
N THR A 219 -17.62 -1.90 19.53
CA THR A 219 -17.59 -2.32 20.93
C THR A 219 -16.85 -1.30 21.80
N ALA A 220 -17.00 -1.38 23.13
CA ALA A 220 -16.29 -0.49 24.05
C ALA A 220 -14.77 -0.55 23.88
N ASP A 221 -14.21 -1.76 23.70
CA ASP A 221 -12.77 -1.96 23.51
C ASP A 221 -12.29 -1.38 22.17
N GLN A 222 -13.07 -1.55 21.10
CA GLN A 222 -12.77 -0.95 19.80
C GLN A 222 -12.87 0.59 19.83
N GLN A 223 -13.81 1.14 20.59
CA GLN A 223 -13.91 2.59 20.81
C GLN A 223 -12.69 3.12 21.59
N ALA A 224 -12.23 2.39 22.60
CA ALA A 224 -11.04 2.74 23.37
C ALA A 224 -9.78 2.71 22.51
N LEU A 225 -9.62 1.69 21.65
CA LEU A 225 -8.52 1.60 20.66
C LEU A 225 -8.56 2.77 19.68
N SER A 226 -9.73 3.06 19.09
CA SER A 226 -9.94 4.19 18.19
C SER A 226 -9.53 5.52 18.83
N GLN A 227 -9.93 5.73 20.09
CA GLN A 227 -9.56 6.91 20.84
C GLN A 227 -8.05 6.98 21.12
N SER A 228 -7.43 5.85 21.50
CA SER A 228 -5.98 5.77 21.72
C SER A 228 -5.21 6.11 20.44
N MET A 229 -5.62 5.55 19.29
CA MET A 229 -5.03 5.85 18.00
C MET A 229 -5.14 7.34 17.66
N ALA A 230 -6.32 7.92 17.77
CA ALA A 230 -6.54 9.34 17.51
C ALA A 230 -5.67 10.23 18.41
N MET A 231 -5.53 9.89 19.71
CA MET A 231 -4.67 10.63 20.63
C MET A 231 -3.19 10.55 20.27
N ASP A 232 -2.70 9.39 19.86
CA ASP A 232 -1.31 9.24 19.43
C ASP A 232 -1.01 10.04 18.14
N PHE A 233 -1.93 10.03 17.17
CA PHE A 233 -1.80 10.85 15.96
C PHE A 233 -1.88 12.35 16.28
N LEU A 234 -2.73 12.77 17.21
CA LEU A 234 -2.76 14.17 17.66
C LEU A 234 -1.47 14.60 18.35
N LYS A 235 -0.85 13.73 19.17
CA LYS A 235 0.50 14.03 19.74
C LYS A 235 1.50 14.30 18.62
N PHE A 236 1.54 13.43 17.59
CA PHE A 236 2.41 13.63 16.44
C PHE A 236 2.14 14.97 15.74
N CYS A 237 0.88 15.31 15.48
CA CYS A 237 0.50 16.59 14.86
C CYS A 237 0.91 17.82 15.71
N HIS A 238 1.03 17.65 17.02
CA HIS A 238 1.52 18.68 17.94
C HIS A 238 3.05 18.67 18.14
N GLY A 239 3.81 17.91 17.32
CA GLY A 239 5.27 17.81 17.43
C GLY A 239 5.74 17.01 18.65
N GLN A 240 4.87 16.21 19.25
CA GLN A 240 5.20 15.30 20.35
C GLN A 240 5.41 13.89 19.83
N SER A 241 6.38 13.17 20.38
CA SER A 241 6.60 11.77 20.01
C SER A 241 5.43 10.91 20.49
N PRO A 242 4.67 10.25 19.59
CA PRO A 242 3.55 9.41 19.99
C PRO A 242 4.00 8.09 20.65
N TRP A 243 5.13 7.56 20.20
CA TRP A 243 5.88 6.42 20.77
C TRP A 243 7.35 6.56 20.41
N ARG A 244 8.15 5.50 20.63
CA ARG A 244 9.58 5.50 20.31
C ARG A 244 9.78 5.39 18.78
N PRO A 245 10.56 6.30 18.15
CA PRO A 245 10.84 6.23 16.72
C PRO A 245 11.78 5.07 16.38
N VAL A 246 11.75 4.64 15.13
CA VAL A 246 12.73 3.72 14.55
C VAL A 246 14.10 4.39 14.49
N GLN A 247 15.15 3.64 14.81
CA GLN A 247 16.54 4.07 14.66
C GLN A 247 17.10 3.54 13.34
N SER A 248 17.15 4.38 12.32
CA SER A 248 17.57 3.98 10.96
C SER A 248 18.99 3.40 10.89
N THR A 249 19.93 3.84 11.73
CA THR A 249 21.32 3.35 11.75
C THR A 249 21.47 1.92 12.30
N ARG A 250 20.45 1.40 12.99
CA ARG A 250 20.39 0.05 13.56
C ARG A 250 18.99 -0.49 13.40
N PHE A 251 18.51 -0.56 12.18
CA PHE A 251 17.12 -0.81 11.87
C PHE A 251 16.56 -2.06 12.58
N GLU A 252 17.26 -3.19 12.52
CA GLU A 252 16.80 -4.43 13.14
C GLU A 252 16.86 -4.41 14.67
N GLU A 253 17.92 -3.82 15.25
CA GLU A 253 18.10 -3.72 16.70
C GLU A 253 17.30 -2.56 17.32
N GLY A 254 17.08 -1.50 16.55
CA GLY A 254 16.45 -0.26 16.98
C GLY A 254 15.02 -0.08 16.45
N PHE A 255 14.41 -1.14 15.92
CA PHE A 255 13.04 -1.08 15.41
C PHE A 255 12.02 -0.97 16.53
N HIS A 256 11.09 -0.04 16.37
CA HIS A 256 9.92 0.12 17.25
C HIS A 256 8.71 0.46 16.41
N ALA A 257 7.59 -0.21 16.67
CA ALA A 257 6.31 0.11 16.07
C ALA A 257 5.20 0.04 17.10
N ARG A 258 4.14 0.83 16.91
CA ARG A 258 2.89 0.75 17.63
C ARG A 258 1.92 -0.14 16.86
N VAL A 259 1.37 -1.15 17.53
CA VAL A 259 0.33 -2.02 16.98
C VAL A 259 -1.01 -1.63 17.58
N PHE A 260 -1.98 -1.38 16.71
CA PHE A 260 -3.37 -1.13 17.07
C PHE A 260 -4.21 -2.36 16.71
N GLY A 261 -4.68 -3.10 17.72
CA GLY A 261 -5.42 -4.34 17.57
C GLY A 261 -4.54 -5.59 17.61
N SER A 262 -5.17 -6.75 17.63
CA SER A 262 -4.52 -8.05 17.63
C SER A 262 -4.76 -8.79 16.31
N ARG A 263 -3.95 -9.81 16.01
CA ARG A 263 -4.05 -10.63 14.80
C ARG A 263 -5.42 -11.30 14.64
N ASP A 264 -6.02 -11.70 15.75
CA ASP A 264 -7.37 -12.29 15.79
C ASP A 264 -8.51 -11.26 15.77
N GLY A 265 -8.16 -9.98 15.76
CA GLY A 265 -9.10 -8.88 15.62
C GLY A 265 -10.04 -8.64 16.81
N CYS A 266 -9.85 -9.38 17.92
CA CYS A 266 -10.87 -9.45 18.96
C CYS A 266 -10.72 -8.47 20.13
N ASN A 267 -9.52 -7.91 20.41
CA ASN A 267 -9.25 -7.41 21.77
C ASN A 267 -9.02 -5.90 21.94
N GLY A 268 -9.15 -5.07 20.91
CA GLY A 268 -8.93 -3.62 21.08
C GLY A 268 -7.55 -3.26 21.66
N ASP A 269 -6.56 -4.14 21.52
CA ASP A 269 -5.24 -4.05 22.15
C ASP A 269 -4.37 -2.97 21.48
N VAL A 270 -3.58 -2.27 22.30
CA VAL A 270 -2.56 -1.31 21.82
C VAL A 270 -1.25 -1.61 22.49
N ARG A 271 -0.24 -1.97 21.70
CA ARG A 271 1.07 -2.39 22.21
C ARG A 271 2.23 -1.88 21.37
N ASP A 272 3.41 -1.84 21.96
CA ASP A 272 4.66 -1.61 21.26
C ASP A 272 5.34 -2.93 20.92
N VAL A 273 5.94 -3.00 19.74
CA VAL A 273 6.75 -4.13 19.28
C VAL A 273 8.14 -3.65 18.86
N SER A 274 9.13 -4.53 19.04
CA SER A 274 10.52 -4.29 18.66
C SER A 274 11.00 -5.19 17.52
N TYR A 275 10.09 -5.84 16.82
CA TYR A 275 10.36 -6.72 15.69
C TYR A 275 9.65 -6.17 14.45
N PRO A 276 10.37 -5.96 13.33
CA PRO A 276 9.83 -5.22 12.19
C PRO A 276 8.68 -5.92 11.47
N PHE A 277 8.61 -7.26 11.51
CA PHE A 277 7.65 -8.01 10.70
C PHE A 277 6.27 -8.20 11.35
N GLY A 278 6.08 -7.71 12.58
CA GLY A 278 4.79 -7.73 13.29
C GLY A 278 4.26 -9.16 13.54
N ASP A 279 2.95 -9.30 13.60
CA ASP A 279 2.27 -10.57 13.87
C ASP A 279 2.32 -11.56 12.68
N GLU A 280 2.70 -11.09 11.48
CA GLU A 280 2.85 -11.88 10.24
C GLU A 280 4.32 -12.28 9.98
N GLY A 281 5.12 -12.38 11.04
CA GLY A 281 6.58 -12.46 11.04
C GLY A 281 7.20 -13.39 10.01
N ASP A 282 6.81 -14.67 9.98
CA ASP A 282 7.44 -15.70 9.13
C ASP A 282 7.26 -15.39 7.62
N ARG A 283 6.08 -14.94 7.24
CA ARG A 283 5.75 -14.61 5.85
C ARG A 283 6.52 -13.37 5.37
N ARG A 284 6.49 -12.32 6.17
CA ARG A 284 7.13 -11.03 5.86
C ARG A 284 8.65 -11.13 5.92
N SER A 285 9.22 -11.87 6.88
CA SER A 285 10.66 -12.12 6.95
C SER A 285 11.18 -12.88 5.73
N THR A 286 10.39 -13.80 5.17
CA THR A 286 10.77 -14.52 3.95
C THR A 286 10.96 -13.58 2.75
N LEU A 287 10.10 -12.56 2.57
CA LEU A 287 10.30 -11.56 1.53
C LEU A 287 11.53 -10.69 1.80
N TRP A 288 11.72 -10.27 3.05
CA TRP A 288 12.88 -9.47 3.44
C TRP A 288 14.21 -10.22 3.21
N GLU A 289 14.28 -11.48 3.61
CA GLU A 289 15.43 -12.34 3.33
C GLU A 289 15.61 -12.62 1.82
N GLY A 290 14.50 -12.81 1.10
CA GLY A 290 14.51 -12.97 -0.35
C GLY A 290 15.09 -11.76 -1.08
N ALA A 291 14.93 -10.56 -0.51
CA ALA A 291 15.52 -9.34 -1.03
C ALA A 291 17.06 -9.31 -0.95
N CYS A 292 17.69 -10.18 -0.16
CA CYS A 292 19.14 -10.38 -0.18
C CYS A 292 19.59 -11.15 -1.44
N GLN A 293 18.71 -11.88 -2.10
CA GLN A 293 18.97 -12.64 -3.32
C GLN A 293 18.50 -11.91 -4.57
N ALA A 294 17.23 -11.52 -4.56
CA ALA A 294 16.60 -10.69 -5.59
C ALA A 294 16.12 -9.41 -4.92
N SER A 295 16.38 -8.24 -5.45
CA SER A 295 15.93 -6.99 -4.83
C SER A 295 14.41 -6.98 -4.56
N LEU A 296 13.94 -6.16 -3.60
CA LEU A 296 12.49 -5.95 -3.41
C LEU A 296 11.82 -5.40 -4.68
N ASP A 297 12.56 -4.68 -5.53
CA ASP A 297 12.06 -4.18 -6.81
C ASP A 297 11.75 -5.32 -7.79
N GLU A 298 12.57 -6.39 -7.82
CA GLU A 298 12.26 -7.59 -8.62
C GLU A 298 11.04 -8.34 -8.08
N LEU A 299 10.90 -8.43 -6.75
CA LEU A 299 9.70 -9.01 -6.13
C LEU A 299 8.44 -8.18 -6.40
N LEU A 300 8.56 -6.86 -6.39
CA LEU A 300 7.46 -5.95 -6.73
C LEU A 300 7.04 -6.05 -8.21
N LYS A 301 7.98 -6.35 -9.10
CA LYS A 301 7.70 -6.55 -10.51
C LYS A 301 6.67 -7.67 -10.76
N VAL A 302 6.66 -8.71 -9.93
CA VAL A 302 5.63 -9.76 -9.97
C VAL A 302 4.23 -9.17 -9.79
N PHE A 303 4.07 -8.26 -8.83
CA PHE A 303 2.83 -7.55 -8.59
C PHE A 303 2.40 -6.69 -9.78
N HIS A 304 3.34 -5.95 -10.38
CA HIS A 304 3.03 -5.10 -11.53
C HIS A 304 2.66 -5.92 -12.76
N LEU A 305 3.42 -6.98 -13.07
CA LEU A 305 3.11 -7.87 -14.19
C LEU A 305 1.77 -8.59 -14.02
N PHE A 306 1.41 -8.98 -12.79
CA PHE A 306 0.10 -9.57 -12.52
C PHE A 306 -1.04 -8.58 -12.78
N ARG A 307 -0.81 -7.30 -12.56
CA ARG A 307 -1.77 -6.22 -12.84
C ARG A 307 -1.79 -5.78 -14.31
N GLY A 308 -0.87 -6.26 -15.15
CA GLY A 308 -0.78 -5.89 -16.57
C GLY A 308 -0.05 -4.56 -16.83
N TYR A 309 0.87 -4.18 -15.92
CA TYR A 309 1.78 -3.05 -16.10
C TYR A 309 3.12 -3.48 -16.67
#